data_e4d38203f14cc89aa91a5ca9ad11c260
#
_entry.id   e4d38203f14cc89aa91a5ca9ad11c260
#
_cell.length_a   1.000
_cell.length_b   1.000
_cell.length_c   1.000
_cell.angle_alpha   90.00
_cell.angle_beta   90.00
_cell.angle_gamma   90.00
#
_symmetry.space_group_name_H-M   'P 1'
#
loop_
_entity.id
_entity.type
_entity.pdbx_description
1 polymer ?
#
loop_
_entity_poly.entity_id
_entity_poly.type
_entity_poly.pdbx_seq_one_letter_code
_entity_poly.pdbx_strand_id
1 'polypeptide(L)'
;MNDQNFAEAFERCEIAGDAFHHRDHVRLAWIYLRQMPVIEALQRFTESLKRFAAHNGVPNLYHETITWAYLLLIHERMERNPVDDFAAFEGANADLFTWKPSILNHYYDQETLDSPLAKRIFVMPTK
;
A
#
# COMPACT_ATOMS: atom_id res chain seq x y z
N MET A 1 -5.75 6.57 -16.96
CA MET A 1 -6.29 7.41 -15.87
C MET A 1 -5.11 8.07 -15.17
N ASN A 2 -5.16 9.41 -15.01
CA ASN A 2 -4.07 10.10 -14.31
C ASN A 2 -4.13 9.82 -12.81
N ASP A 3 -3.09 10.24 -12.08
CA ASP A 3 -2.98 9.94 -10.65
C ASP A 3 -4.16 10.49 -9.85
N GLN A 4 -4.56 11.74 -10.09
CA GLN A 4 -5.66 12.36 -9.35
C GLN A 4 -6.98 11.61 -9.61
N ASN A 5 -7.27 11.29 -10.86
CA ASN A 5 -8.49 10.56 -11.21
C ASN A 5 -8.48 9.14 -10.64
N PHE A 6 -7.32 8.49 -10.63
CA PHE A 6 -7.19 7.15 -10.07
C PHE A 6 -7.50 7.16 -8.57
N ALA A 7 -6.89 8.08 -7.82
CA ALA A 7 -7.11 8.16 -6.37
C ALA A 7 -8.58 8.47 -6.05
N GLU A 8 -9.19 9.40 -6.78
CA GLU A 8 -10.59 9.76 -6.56
C GLU A 8 -11.53 8.60 -6.88
N ALA A 9 -11.30 7.90 -7.99
CA ALA A 9 -12.11 6.74 -8.37
C ALA A 9 -11.99 5.63 -7.32
N PHE A 10 -10.79 5.42 -6.79
CA PHE A 10 -10.58 4.43 -5.74
C PHE A 10 -11.33 4.81 -4.46
N GLU A 11 -11.24 6.07 -4.04
CA GLU A 11 -11.93 6.54 -2.83
C GLU A 11 -13.45 6.44 -2.93
N ARG A 12 -13.98 6.54 -4.15
CA ARG A 12 -15.42 6.39 -4.41
C ARG A 12 -15.82 4.94 -4.66
N CYS A 13 -14.88 4.00 -4.58
CA CYS A 13 -15.11 2.59 -4.87
C CYS A 13 -15.62 2.35 -6.30
N GLU A 14 -15.11 3.15 -7.24
CA GLU A 14 -15.47 3.07 -8.66
C GLU A 14 -14.52 2.21 -9.48
N ILE A 15 -13.47 1.65 -8.85
CA ILE A 15 -12.56 0.71 -9.48
C ILE A 15 -13.05 -0.70 -9.12
N ALA A 16 -13.18 -1.57 -10.13
CA ALA A 16 -13.61 -2.95 -9.90
C ALA A 16 -12.60 -3.68 -9.01
N GLY A 17 -13.10 -4.49 -8.06
CA GLY A 17 -12.24 -5.19 -7.11
C GLY A 17 -11.20 -6.09 -7.77
N ASP A 18 -11.59 -6.76 -8.87
CA ASP A 18 -10.70 -7.65 -9.62
C ASP A 18 -9.71 -6.90 -10.52
N ALA A 19 -9.88 -5.58 -10.67
CA ALA A 19 -8.95 -4.73 -11.43
C ALA A 19 -7.91 -4.06 -10.53
N PHE A 20 -8.01 -4.23 -9.20
CA PHE A 20 -7.11 -3.58 -8.25
C PHE A 20 -6.05 -4.58 -7.79
N HIS A 21 -4.84 -4.44 -8.35
CA HIS A 21 -3.73 -5.36 -8.13
C HIS A 21 -2.68 -4.73 -7.20
N HIS A 22 -1.66 -5.52 -6.83
CA HIS A 22 -0.59 -5.04 -5.96
C HIS A 22 0.06 -3.75 -6.45
N ARG A 23 0.31 -3.66 -7.76
CA ARG A 23 0.88 -2.44 -8.36
C ARG A 23 0.01 -1.22 -8.07
N ASP A 24 -1.30 -1.40 -8.05
CA ASP A 24 -2.24 -0.31 -7.80
C ASP A 24 -2.23 0.12 -6.34
N HIS A 25 -1.99 -0.81 -5.40
CA HIS A 25 -1.78 -0.48 -4.00
C HIS A 25 -0.55 0.43 -3.85
N VAL A 26 0.56 0.05 -4.49
CA VAL A 26 1.79 0.85 -4.44
C VAL A 26 1.55 2.23 -5.04
N ARG A 27 0.85 2.29 -6.17
CA ARG A 27 0.53 3.55 -6.83
C ARG A 27 -0.31 4.47 -5.93
N LEU A 28 -1.33 3.91 -5.29
CA LEU A 28 -2.19 4.70 -4.40
C LEU A 28 -1.39 5.29 -3.24
N ALA A 29 -0.54 4.48 -2.60
CA ALA A 29 0.32 4.95 -1.51
C ALA A 29 1.25 6.06 -2.00
N TRP A 30 1.86 5.87 -3.18
CA TRP A 30 2.77 6.85 -3.78
C TRP A 30 2.04 8.18 -4.05
N ILE A 31 0.81 8.13 -4.57
CA ILE A 31 0.01 9.32 -4.82
C ILE A 31 -0.23 10.10 -3.54
N TYR A 32 -0.69 9.42 -2.48
CA TYR A 32 -0.97 10.09 -1.21
C TYR A 32 0.29 10.68 -0.60
N LEU A 33 1.41 9.97 -0.68
CA LEU A 33 2.69 10.45 -0.13
C LEU A 33 3.22 11.67 -0.86
N ARG A 34 2.83 11.86 -2.12
CA ARG A 34 3.18 13.08 -2.87
C ARG A 34 2.31 14.26 -2.48
N GLN A 35 1.12 14.02 -1.97
CA GLN A 35 0.13 15.07 -1.71
C GLN A 35 0.10 15.54 -0.27
N MET A 36 0.56 14.72 0.68
CA MET A 36 0.39 15.01 2.09
C MET A 36 1.51 14.40 2.94
N PRO A 37 1.71 14.91 4.18
CA PRO A 37 2.69 14.32 5.10
C PRO A 37 2.41 12.85 5.37
N VAL A 38 3.46 12.12 5.78
CA VAL A 38 3.38 10.66 5.91
C VAL A 38 2.26 10.19 6.83
N ILE A 39 2.03 10.88 7.95
CA ILE A 39 0.97 10.48 8.89
C ILE A 39 -0.42 10.63 8.26
N GLU A 40 -0.66 11.73 7.56
CA GLU A 40 -1.94 11.93 6.86
C GLU A 40 -2.10 10.93 5.71
N ALA A 41 -1.02 10.68 4.97
CA ALA A 41 -1.03 9.70 3.89
C ALA A 41 -1.36 8.31 4.41
N LEU A 42 -0.76 7.91 5.53
CA LEU A 42 -1.02 6.62 6.15
C LEU A 42 -2.48 6.49 6.55
N GLN A 43 -3.04 7.53 7.19
CA GLN A 43 -4.44 7.53 7.60
C GLN A 43 -5.37 7.40 6.41
N ARG A 44 -5.16 8.21 5.37
CA ARG A 44 -5.99 8.16 4.17
C ARG A 44 -5.89 6.82 3.44
N PHE A 45 -4.69 6.29 3.36
CA PHE A 45 -4.44 5.01 2.71
C PHE A 45 -5.18 3.87 3.43
N THR A 46 -5.06 3.81 4.76
CA THR A 46 -5.74 2.78 5.55
C THR A 46 -7.26 2.91 5.45
N GLU A 47 -7.80 4.11 5.57
CA GLU A 47 -9.23 4.34 5.47
C GLU A 47 -9.79 3.96 4.09
N SER A 48 -9.09 4.35 3.03
CA SER A 48 -9.52 4.06 1.66
C SER A 48 -9.51 2.56 1.37
N LEU A 49 -8.47 1.86 1.83
CA LEU A 49 -8.38 0.41 1.63
C LEU A 49 -9.44 -0.34 2.42
N LYS A 50 -9.73 0.08 3.66
CA LYS A 50 -10.79 -0.53 4.46
C LYS A 50 -12.16 -0.33 3.80
N ARG A 51 -12.42 0.87 3.29
CA ARG A 51 -13.68 1.17 2.60
C ARG A 51 -13.82 0.31 1.34
N PHE A 52 -12.75 0.19 0.58
CA PHE A 52 -12.74 -0.60 -0.64
C PHE A 52 -12.99 -2.08 -0.36
N ALA A 53 -12.33 -2.64 0.65
CA ALA A 53 -12.55 -4.03 1.06
C ALA A 53 -13.99 -4.28 1.50
N ALA A 54 -14.55 -3.37 2.30
CA ALA A 54 -15.93 -3.48 2.76
C ALA A 54 -16.91 -3.37 1.60
N HIS A 55 -16.68 -2.43 0.68
CA HIS A 55 -17.52 -2.25 -0.50
C HIS A 55 -17.57 -3.51 -1.37
N ASN A 56 -16.45 -4.22 -1.46
CA ASN A 56 -16.35 -5.45 -2.25
C ASN A 56 -16.75 -6.71 -1.46
N GLY A 57 -17.29 -6.55 -0.25
CA GLY A 57 -17.78 -7.67 0.55
C GLY A 57 -16.69 -8.53 1.16
N VAL A 58 -15.45 -8.03 1.24
CA VAL A 58 -14.31 -8.78 1.76
C VAL A 58 -13.54 -7.97 2.81
N PRO A 59 -14.23 -7.44 3.86
CA PRO A 59 -13.55 -6.59 4.85
C PRO A 59 -12.39 -7.29 5.54
N ASN A 60 -12.43 -8.62 5.64
CA ASN A 60 -11.38 -9.40 6.31
C ASN A 60 -10.09 -9.52 5.48
N LEU A 61 -10.07 -9.07 4.23
CA LEU A 61 -8.85 -9.04 3.44
C LEU A 61 -7.92 -7.90 3.85
N TYR A 62 -8.43 -6.86 4.50
CA TYR A 62 -7.59 -5.77 4.95
C TYR A 62 -6.59 -6.26 5.99
N HIS A 63 -5.31 -5.84 5.85
CA HIS A 63 -4.22 -6.27 6.71
C HIS A 63 -3.44 -5.05 7.19
N GLU A 64 -3.52 -4.77 8.48
CA GLU A 64 -2.93 -3.53 9.04
C GLU A 64 -1.41 -3.49 8.87
N THR A 65 -0.71 -4.56 9.26
CA THR A 65 0.75 -4.58 9.20
C THR A 65 1.26 -4.46 7.76
N ILE A 66 0.68 -5.22 6.83
CA ILE A 66 1.12 -5.16 5.42
C ILE A 66 0.87 -3.77 4.84
N THR A 67 -0.28 -3.17 5.15
CA THR A 67 -0.64 -1.84 4.66
C THR A 67 0.36 -0.78 5.15
N TRP A 68 0.62 -0.75 6.45
CA TRP A 68 1.55 0.23 7.01
C TRP A 68 2.98 0.01 6.52
N ALA A 69 3.42 -1.24 6.51
CA ALA A 69 4.80 -1.55 6.13
C ALA A 69 5.09 -1.13 4.69
N TYR A 70 4.16 -1.40 3.76
CA TYR A 70 4.36 -0.96 2.38
C TYR A 70 4.37 0.55 2.26
N LEU A 71 3.45 1.25 2.90
CA LEU A 71 3.44 2.72 2.82
C LEU A 71 4.73 3.31 3.40
N LEU A 72 5.21 2.79 4.52
CA LEU A 72 6.44 3.28 5.14
C LEU A 72 7.67 2.97 4.29
N LEU A 73 7.73 1.80 3.66
CA LEU A 73 8.80 1.47 2.72
C LEU A 73 8.78 2.39 1.49
N ILE A 74 7.61 2.61 0.93
CA ILE A 74 7.45 3.51 -0.22
C ILE A 74 7.90 4.91 0.16
N HIS A 75 7.49 5.39 1.33
CA HIS A 75 7.89 6.70 1.83
C HIS A 75 9.41 6.83 1.93
N GLU A 76 10.07 5.84 2.54
CA GLU A 76 11.52 5.86 2.67
C GLU A 76 12.20 5.90 1.31
N ARG A 77 11.74 5.07 0.36
CA ARG A 77 12.32 5.05 -1.01
C ARG A 77 12.14 6.38 -1.72
N MET A 78 10.99 7.01 -1.56
CA MET A 78 10.72 8.32 -2.16
C MET A 78 11.65 9.40 -1.59
N GLU A 79 11.91 9.35 -0.28
CA GLU A 79 12.79 10.34 0.37
C GLU A 79 14.25 10.11 0.04
N ARG A 80 14.68 8.84 -0.07
CA ARG A 80 16.09 8.54 -0.39
C ARG A 80 16.45 8.85 -1.83
N ASN A 81 15.51 8.67 -2.76
CA ASN A 81 15.76 8.86 -4.19
C ASN A 81 14.52 9.44 -4.86
N PRO A 82 14.27 10.75 -4.70
CA PRO A 82 13.09 11.39 -5.29
C PRO A 82 13.07 11.29 -6.80
N VAL A 83 11.89 11.03 -7.35
CA VAL A 83 11.63 10.98 -8.79
C VAL A 83 10.37 11.77 -9.10
N ASP A 84 10.17 12.13 -10.39
CA ASP A 84 9.13 13.06 -10.78
C ASP A 84 7.77 12.40 -11.05
N ASP A 85 7.76 11.12 -11.45
CA ASP A 85 6.51 10.45 -11.77
C ASP A 85 6.53 8.98 -11.33
N PHE A 86 5.35 8.36 -11.39
CA PHE A 86 5.20 6.99 -10.90
C PHE A 86 5.96 5.98 -11.77
N ALA A 87 6.04 6.19 -13.07
CA ALA A 87 6.78 5.27 -13.94
C ALA A 87 8.26 5.24 -13.56
N ALA A 88 8.85 6.39 -13.24
CA ALA A 88 10.22 6.47 -12.77
C ALA A 88 10.38 5.79 -11.41
N PHE A 89 9.41 5.94 -10.52
CA PHE A 89 9.42 5.28 -9.22
C PHE A 89 9.38 3.75 -9.38
N GLU A 90 8.50 3.26 -10.23
CA GLU A 90 8.39 1.83 -10.51
C GLU A 90 9.68 1.26 -11.06
N GLY A 91 10.29 1.95 -12.02
CA GLY A 91 11.55 1.51 -12.62
C GLY A 91 12.71 1.46 -11.63
N ALA A 92 12.74 2.39 -10.69
CA ALA A 92 13.81 2.45 -9.68
C ALA A 92 13.58 1.52 -8.49
N ASN A 93 12.37 0.99 -8.31
CA ASN A 93 11.99 0.23 -7.11
C ASN A 93 11.23 -1.05 -7.47
N ALA A 94 11.73 -1.79 -8.46
CA ALA A 94 11.06 -3.00 -8.95
C ALA A 94 10.74 -4.02 -7.85
N ASP A 95 11.57 -4.10 -6.81
CA ASP A 95 11.38 -5.03 -5.70
C ASP A 95 10.12 -4.75 -4.88
N LEU A 96 9.60 -3.52 -4.90
CA LEU A 96 8.35 -3.18 -4.21
C LEU A 96 7.12 -3.70 -4.97
N PHE A 97 7.29 -4.05 -6.23
CA PHE A 97 6.17 -4.43 -7.10
C PHE A 97 6.02 -5.94 -7.25
N THR A 98 6.94 -6.72 -6.67
CA THR A 98 6.84 -8.17 -6.66
C THR A 98 6.04 -8.60 -5.43
N TRP A 99 4.98 -9.42 -5.63
CA TRP A 99 4.15 -9.88 -4.52
C TRP A 99 4.56 -11.25 -4.00
N LYS A 100 5.08 -12.13 -4.86
CA LYS A 100 5.55 -13.46 -4.48
C LYS A 100 6.93 -13.71 -5.08
N PRO A 101 8.01 -13.60 -4.28
CA PRO A 101 8.02 -13.25 -2.86
C PRO A 101 7.79 -11.76 -2.62
N SER A 102 7.20 -11.44 -1.47
CA SER A 102 7.02 -10.05 -1.07
C SER A 102 8.30 -9.50 -0.44
N ILE A 103 8.58 -8.21 -0.70
CA ILE A 103 9.68 -7.50 -0.04
C ILE A 103 9.56 -7.58 1.49
N LEU A 104 8.33 -7.69 2.01
CA LEU A 104 8.12 -7.76 3.45
C LEU A 104 8.72 -9.01 4.10
N ASN A 105 9.00 -10.04 3.32
CA ASN A 105 9.67 -11.23 3.84
C ASN A 105 11.10 -10.97 4.29
N HIS A 106 11.69 -9.83 3.89
CA HIS A 106 12.98 -9.39 4.41
C HIS A 106 12.86 -8.79 5.82
N TYR A 107 11.66 -8.40 6.24
CA TYR A 107 11.41 -7.72 7.51
C TYR A 107 10.60 -8.55 8.48
N TYR A 108 9.82 -9.50 8.00
CA TYR A 108 8.90 -10.30 8.82
C TYR A 108 9.00 -11.77 8.46
N ASP A 109 8.86 -12.63 9.47
CA ASP A 109 8.60 -14.04 9.23
C ASP A 109 7.19 -14.19 8.66
N GLN A 110 7.00 -15.16 7.79
CA GLN A 110 5.68 -15.40 7.19
C GLN A 110 4.64 -15.75 8.25
N GLU A 111 5.03 -16.50 9.28
CA GLU A 111 4.14 -16.83 10.39
C GLU A 111 3.59 -15.57 11.05
N THR A 112 4.44 -14.56 11.25
CA THR A 112 4.01 -13.28 11.83
C THR A 112 3.03 -12.57 10.91
N LEU A 113 3.33 -12.50 9.61
CA LEU A 113 2.43 -11.86 8.64
C LEU A 113 1.07 -12.55 8.56
N ASP A 114 1.05 -13.87 8.74
CA ASP A 114 -0.20 -14.63 8.68
C ASP A 114 -0.99 -14.60 9.98
N SER A 115 -0.44 -14.00 11.04
CA SER A 115 -1.08 -14.03 12.35
C SER A 115 -2.29 -13.11 12.41
N PRO A 116 -3.30 -13.45 13.22
CA PRO A 116 -4.44 -12.55 13.47
C PRO A 116 -4.01 -11.22 14.07
N LEU A 117 -2.96 -11.21 14.89
CA LEU A 117 -2.47 -9.99 15.51
C LEU A 117 -1.95 -9.01 14.46
N ALA A 118 -1.10 -9.46 13.53
CA ALA A 118 -0.52 -8.60 12.50
C ALA A 118 -1.61 -8.07 11.57
N LYS A 119 -2.68 -8.83 11.37
CA LYS A 119 -3.79 -8.40 10.54
C LYS A 119 -4.58 -7.28 11.20
N ARG A 120 -4.67 -7.29 12.53
CA ARG A 120 -5.48 -6.37 13.31
C ARG A 120 -4.74 -5.10 13.72
N ILE A 121 -3.45 -5.22 14.04
CA ILE A 121 -2.62 -4.07 14.46
C ILE A 121 -1.32 -4.07 13.67
N PHE A 122 -0.59 -2.96 13.72
CA PHE A 122 0.76 -2.92 13.17
C PHE A 122 1.71 -3.62 14.13
N VAL A 123 2.38 -4.66 13.65
CA VAL A 123 3.39 -5.40 14.40
C VAL A 123 4.76 -5.01 13.90
N MET A 124 5.70 -4.75 14.81
CA MET A 124 7.07 -4.39 14.44
C MET A 124 7.76 -5.53 13.68
N PRO A 125 8.73 -5.21 12.82
CA PRO A 125 9.49 -6.23 12.10
C PRO A 125 10.13 -7.26 13.05
N THR A 126 10.16 -8.52 12.60
CA THR A 126 10.75 -9.63 13.36
C THR A 126 12.18 -9.95 12.91
N LYS A 127 12.62 -9.35 11.81
CA LYS A 127 13.97 -9.58 11.26
C LYS A 127 14.80 -8.32 11.26
#